data_53492354c8adb648ae048574c9f30a8a
#
_entry.id   53492354c8adb648ae048574c9f30a8a
#
_cell.length_a   1.000
_cell.length_b   1.000
_cell.length_c   1.000
_cell.angle_alpha   90.00
_cell.angle_beta   90.00
_cell.angle_gamma   90.00
#
_symmetry.space_group_name_H-M   'P 1'
#
loop_
_entity.id
_entity.type
_entity.pdbx_description
1 polymer ?
#
loop_
_entity_poly.entity_id
_entity_poly.type
_entity_poly.pdbx_seq_one_letter_code
_entity_poly.pdbx_strand_id
1 'polypeptide(L)'
;GPDQVTIEQKAIGLNYIDTYHRSGLYPLNLPIGLGLEGAGIITDIGDNVKDFKVGDKISYAGIPLGSYSTHRNYPTKNLVKVPDGIDLEVAATLMTKGLTTFYLLHKTFPVKSGQTILFHAAAGGVGQIFGQWAKSLGCTVIGTVGSDEKISIAKENGYDHVINYNKEDF
;
A
#
# COMPACT_ATOMS: atom_id res chain seq x y z
N GLY A 1 25.22 4.05 -1.29
CA GLY A 1 25.66 5.02 -2.31
C GLY A 1 25.39 6.44 -1.86
N PRO A 2 25.95 7.47 -2.55
CA PRO A 2 25.94 8.85 -2.07
C PRO A 2 24.54 9.45 -1.93
N ASP A 3 23.55 8.99 -2.72
CA ASP A 3 22.17 9.49 -2.71
C ASP A 3 21.21 8.51 -2.02
N GLN A 4 21.74 7.59 -1.22
CA GLN A 4 20.98 6.54 -0.54
C GLN A 4 21.10 6.68 0.98
N VAL A 5 20.15 6.08 1.66
CA VAL A 5 20.22 5.83 3.10
C VAL A 5 20.25 4.34 3.38
N THR A 6 20.82 3.95 4.51
CA THR A 6 20.66 2.60 5.06
C THR A 6 19.48 2.60 6.02
N ILE A 7 18.57 1.67 5.83
CA ILE A 7 17.35 1.52 6.63
C ILE A 7 17.44 0.22 7.43
N GLU A 8 17.27 0.30 8.73
CA GLU A 8 16.91 -0.84 9.58
C GLU A 8 15.39 -1.04 9.47
N GLN A 9 14.95 -2.11 8.83
CA GLN A 9 13.53 -2.41 8.65
C GLN A 9 12.89 -2.77 9.97
N LYS A 10 11.76 -2.15 10.31
CA LYS A 10 10.96 -2.48 11.48
C LYS A 10 9.68 -3.22 11.13
N ALA A 11 9.14 -2.93 9.95
CA ALA A 11 8.00 -3.62 9.38
C ALA A 11 8.06 -3.64 7.85
N ILE A 12 7.46 -4.63 7.25
CA ILE A 12 7.31 -4.75 5.79
C ILE A 12 5.85 -4.96 5.42
N GLY A 13 5.43 -4.40 4.29
CA GLY A 13 4.11 -4.65 3.73
C GLY A 13 4.14 -5.85 2.78
N LEU A 14 3.20 -6.78 2.98
CA LEU A 14 2.96 -7.87 2.06
C LEU A 14 1.92 -7.43 1.01
N ASN A 15 2.25 -7.58 -0.26
CA ASN A 15 1.39 -7.26 -1.38
C ASN A 15 1.22 -8.44 -2.33
N TYR A 16 0.07 -8.52 -3.00
CA TYR A 16 -0.22 -9.63 -3.92
C TYR A 16 0.78 -9.69 -5.08
N ILE A 17 1.32 -8.54 -5.51
CA ILE A 17 2.35 -8.45 -6.55
C ILE A 17 3.65 -9.19 -6.16
N ASP A 18 3.96 -9.30 -4.88
CA ASP A 18 5.15 -10.04 -4.41
C ASP A 18 5.06 -11.52 -4.78
N THR A 19 3.83 -12.07 -4.82
CA THR A 19 3.59 -13.44 -5.29
C THR A 19 3.79 -13.57 -6.79
N TYR A 20 3.45 -12.53 -7.58
CA TYR A 20 3.68 -12.50 -9.02
C TYR A 20 5.18 -12.43 -9.37
N HIS A 21 5.93 -11.64 -8.62
CA HIS A 21 7.38 -11.59 -8.72
C HIS A 21 8.02 -12.94 -8.37
N ARG A 22 7.60 -13.56 -7.28
CA ARG A 22 8.11 -14.85 -6.84
C ARG A 22 7.81 -15.98 -7.82
N SER A 23 6.64 -16.00 -8.41
CA SER A 23 6.23 -17.05 -9.37
C SER A 23 6.77 -16.84 -10.79
N GLY A 24 7.36 -15.65 -11.07
CA GLY A 24 7.78 -15.27 -12.43
C GLY A 24 6.67 -14.83 -13.35
N LEU A 25 5.42 -14.67 -12.85
CA LEU A 25 4.32 -14.09 -13.62
C LEU A 25 4.66 -12.66 -14.08
N TYR A 26 5.34 -11.91 -13.21
CA TYR A 26 5.98 -10.64 -13.56
C TYR A 26 7.50 -10.88 -13.58
N PRO A 27 8.10 -11.07 -14.77
CA PRO A 27 9.50 -11.42 -14.89
C PRO A 27 10.42 -10.35 -14.30
N LEU A 28 11.45 -10.81 -13.60
CA LEU A 28 12.49 -9.98 -13.01
C LEU A 28 13.88 -10.52 -13.40
N ASN A 29 14.86 -9.62 -13.47
CA ASN A 29 16.25 -10.02 -13.63
C ASN A 29 16.76 -10.61 -12.31
N LEU A 30 17.13 -11.88 -12.33
CA LEU A 30 17.62 -12.63 -11.16
C LEU A 30 19.15 -12.58 -11.05
N PRO A 31 19.72 -12.60 -9.83
CA PRO A 31 19.05 -12.65 -8.52
C PRO A 31 18.51 -11.27 -8.08
N ILE A 32 17.35 -11.26 -7.40
CA ILE A 32 16.76 -10.04 -6.85
C ILE A 32 16.06 -10.32 -5.52
N GLY A 33 16.05 -9.36 -4.61
CA GLY A 33 15.25 -9.43 -3.39
C GLY A 33 13.76 -9.22 -3.67
N LEU A 34 12.90 -9.83 -2.87
CA LEU A 34 11.44 -9.63 -2.91
C LEU A 34 11.02 -8.49 -1.98
N GLY A 35 9.77 -8.04 -2.20
CA GLY A 35 9.10 -7.04 -1.39
C GLY A 35 9.19 -5.63 -1.96
N LEU A 36 8.06 -4.94 -1.90
CA LEU A 36 7.83 -3.66 -2.55
C LEU A 36 7.81 -2.49 -1.58
N GLU A 37 7.32 -2.70 -0.35
CA GLU A 37 7.13 -1.64 0.64
C GLU A 37 7.60 -2.04 2.03
N GLY A 38 7.90 -1.02 2.84
CA GLY A 38 8.32 -1.20 4.21
C GLY A 38 8.44 0.13 4.94
N ALA A 39 8.70 0.03 6.25
CA ALA A 39 9.01 1.16 7.10
C ALA A 39 10.12 0.78 8.09
N GLY A 40 10.89 1.78 8.48
CA GLY A 40 12.02 1.55 9.37
C GLY A 40 12.67 2.85 9.82
N ILE A 41 13.88 2.69 10.33
CA ILE A 41 14.68 3.78 10.88
C ILE A 41 15.95 3.91 10.05
N ILE A 42 16.31 5.14 9.70
CA ILE A 42 17.58 5.41 9.01
C ILE A 42 18.72 5.21 9.99
N THR A 43 19.67 4.34 9.61
CA THR A 43 20.87 4.05 10.41
C THR A 43 22.15 4.67 9.84
N ASP A 44 22.13 5.00 8.52
CA ASP A 44 23.26 5.64 7.86
C ASP A 44 22.76 6.44 6.63
N ILE A 45 23.50 7.48 6.23
CA ILE A 45 23.16 8.36 5.11
C ILE A 45 24.37 8.56 4.18
N GLY A 46 24.12 8.62 2.88
CA GLY A 46 25.12 8.97 1.90
C GLY A 46 25.46 10.48 1.89
N ASP A 47 26.62 10.83 1.36
CA ASP A 47 27.18 12.18 1.40
C ASP A 47 26.28 13.27 0.76
N ASN A 48 25.48 12.91 -0.22
CA ASN A 48 24.58 13.83 -0.90
C ASN A 48 23.20 13.98 -0.22
N VAL A 49 22.89 13.17 0.78
CA VAL A 49 21.58 13.19 1.45
C VAL A 49 21.48 14.43 2.34
N LYS A 50 20.47 15.31 2.07
CA LYS A 50 20.25 16.55 2.81
C LYS A 50 18.92 16.58 3.58
N ASP A 51 17.90 15.86 3.09
CA ASP A 51 16.54 15.94 3.62
C ASP A 51 16.25 14.92 4.73
N PHE A 52 17.19 13.99 4.95
CA PHE A 52 17.06 12.91 5.93
C PHE A 52 18.29 12.86 6.84
N LYS A 53 18.10 12.33 8.05
CA LYS A 53 19.16 12.11 9.04
C LYS A 53 19.02 10.74 9.69
N VAL A 54 20.09 10.27 10.29
CA VAL A 54 20.09 9.06 11.13
C VAL A 54 19.06 9.23 12.27
N GLY A 55 18.25 8.20 12.48
CA GLY A 55 17.15 8.18 13.43
C GLY A 55 15.78 8.58 12.84
N ASP A 56 15.72 9.14 11.62
CA ASP A 56 14.43 9.45 11.00
C ASP A 56 13.63 8.16 10.77
N LYS A 57 12.35 8.18 11.16
CA LYS A 57 11.36 7.15 10.81
C LYS A 57 10.87 7.40 9.40
N ILE A 58 10.95 6.38 8.57
CA ILE A 58 10.58 6.47 7.14
C ILE A 58 9.70 5.31 6.70
N SER A 59 8.96 5.55 5.65
CA SER A 59 8.25 4.54 4.89
C SER A 59 8.51 4.74 3.39
N TYR A 60 8.34 3.68 2.62
CA TYR A 60 8.55 3.71 1.17
C TYR A 60 7.72 2.62 0.47
N ALA A 61 7.46 2.84 -0.81
CA ALA A 61 6.97 1.81 -1.73
C ALA A 61 7.64 1.97 -3.10
N GLY A 62 7.76 0.88 -3.83
CA GLY A 62 8.28 0.86 -5.20
C GLY A 62 9.68 0.28 -5.34
N ILE A 63 10.28 0.55 -6.49
CA ILE A 63 11.62 0.07 -6.84
C ILE A 63 12.72 0.94 -6.22
N PRO A 64 13.87 0.30 -5.91
CA PRO A 64 14.24 -1.09 -6.10
C PRO A 64 13.50 -2.02 -5.13
N LEU A 65 13.21 -3.26 -5.57
CA LEU A 65 12.64 -4.31 -4.72
C LEU A 65 13.62 -4.76 -3.64
N GLY A 66 13.16 -5.54 -2.66
CA GLY A 66 14.01 -6.10 -1.60
C GLY A 66 13.64 -5.65 -0.19
N SER A 67 12.36 -5.32 0.06
CA SER A 67 11.92 -4.96 1.41
C SER A 67 11.93 -6.15 2.38
N TYR A 68 11.94 -7.41 1.87
CA TYR A 68 12.03 -8.61 2.71
C TYR A 68 13.47 -8.83 3.19
N SER A 69 13.99 -7.89 3.95
CA SER A 69 15.32 -7.87 4.51
C SER A 69 15.30 -7.17 5.87
N THR A 70 16.29 -7.43 6.72
CA THR A 70 16.44 -6.74 8.01
C THR A 70 17.00 -5.32 7.84
N HIS A 71 17.87 -5.15 6.84
CA HIS A 71 18.49 -3.87 6.48
C HIS A 71 18.56 -3.75 4.96
N ARG A 72 18.49 -2.52 4.46
CA ARG A 72 18.70 -2.26 3.04
C ARG A 72 19.18 -0.84 2.77
N ASN A 73 19.86 -0.67 1.66
CA ASN A 73 20.11 0.66 1.09
C ASN A 73 18.94 1.04 0.17
N TYR A 74 18.48 2.28 0.27
CA TYR A 74 17.35 2.75 -0.52
C TYR A 74 17.53 4.21 -0.97
N PRO A 75 17.16 4.57 -2.21
CA PRO A 75 17.29 5.93 -2.71
C PRO A 75 16.31 6.88 -2.02
N THR A 76 16.76 8.07 -1.68
CA THR A 76 15.98 9.05 -0.92
C THR A 76 14.72 9.57 -1.63
N LYS A 77 14.73 9.60 -2.96
CA LYS A 77 13.62 10.15 -3.77
C LYS A 77 12.26 9.50 -3.56
N ASN A 78 12.25 8.28 -3.06
CA ASN A 78 11.03 7.50 -2.83
C ASN A 78 10.70 7.33 -1.34
N LEU A 79 11.45 8.02 -0.47
CA LEU A 79 11.23 7.97 0.98
C LEU A 79 10.23 9.03 1.42
N VAL A 80 9.40 8.65 2.38
CA VAL A 80 8.50 9.56 3.07
C VAL A 80 8.79 9.47 4.57
N LYS A 81 8.93 10.63 5.22
CA LYS A 81 9.00 10.65 6.70
C LYS A 81 7.67 10.22 7.29
N VAL A 82 7.73 9.32 8.25
CA VAL A 82 6.53 8.89 8.99
C VAL A 82 6.20 9.97 10.01
N PRO A 83 4.98 10.53 9.98
CA PRO A 83 4.55 11.52 10.95
C PRO A 83 4.55 10.97 12.37
N ASP A 84 4.74 11.85 13.35
CA ASP A 84 4.59 11.48 14.76
C ASP A 84 3.19 10.93 15.05
N GLY A 85 3.13 9.89 15.88
CA GLY A 85 1.88 9.21 16.21
C GLY A 85 1.45 8.11 15.23
N ILE A 86 2.19 7.88 14.14
CA ILE A 86 1.95 6.76 13.23
C ILE A 86 2.96 5.65 13.54
N ASP A 87 2.46 4.45 13.80
CA ASP A 87 3.28 3.26 14.02
C ASP A 87 3.92 2.79 12.71
N LEU A 88 5.13 2.23 12.81
CA LEU A 88 5.88 1.77 11.63
C LEU A 88 5.20 0.58 10.95
N GLU A 89 4.48 -0.25 11.68
CA GLU A 89 3.66 -1.34 11.14
C GLU A 89 2.55 -0.79 10.24
N VAL A 90 1.88 0.27 10.67
CA VAL A 90 0.85 0.95 9.86
C VAL A 90 1.50 1.60 8.64
N ALA A 91 2.59 2.35 8.83
CA ALA A 91 3.31 3.02 7.77
C ALA A 91 3.84 2.04 6.70
N ALA A 92 4.30 0.85 7.11
CA ALA A 92 4.82 -0.18 6.21
C ALA A 92 3.76 -0.81 5.29
N THR A 93 2.48 -0.71 5.65
CA THR A 93 1.38 -1.35 4.90
C THR A 93 0.50 -0.36 4.16
N LEU A 94 0.73 0.94 4.37
CA LEU A 94 -0.15 2.00 3.86
C LEU A 94 0.30 2.53 2.49
N MET A 95 1.60 2.57 2.20
CA MET A 95 2.10 3.27 1.02
C MET A 95 1.56 2.69 -0.28
N THR A 96 1.71 1.40 -0.53
CA THR A 96 1.21 0.78 -1.77
C THR A 96 -0.31 0.85 -1.87
N LYS A 97 -1.01 0.51 -0.80
CA LYS A 97 -2.48 0.42 -0.78
C LYS A 97 -3.13 1.80 -0.76
N GLY A 98 -2.60 2.71 0.06
CA GLY A 98 -3.10 4.08 0.18
C GLY A 98 -2.85 4.91 -1.07
N LEU A 99 -1.64 4.85 -1.67
CA LEU A 99 -1.35 5.53 -2.93
C LEU A 99 -2.19 4.97 -4.09
N THR A 100 -2.43 3.64 -4.09
CA THR A 100 -3.33 3.02 -5.06
C THR A 100 -4.76 3.57 -4.92
N THR A 101 -5.29 3.61 -3.71
CA THR A 101 -6.59 4.21 -3.43
C THR A 101 -6.64 5.67 -3.87
N PHE A 102 -5.60 6.44 -3.54
CA PHE A 102 -5.53 7.86 -3.91
C PHE A 102 -5.62 8.06 -5.42
N TYR A 103 -4.79 7.37 -6.20
CA TYR A 103 -4.81 7.62 -7.64
C TYR A 103 -6.10 7.11 -8.30
N LEU A 104 -6.69 6.04 -7.81
CA LEU A 104 -7.98 5.55 -8.32
C LEU A 104 -9.09 6.58 -8.11
N LEU A 105 -9.20 7.14 -6.89
CA LEU A 105 -10.26 8.09 -6.52
C LEU A 105 -10.05 9.50 -7.08
N HIS A 106 -8.79 9.92 -7.32
CA HIS A 106 -8.49 11.32 -7.63
C HIS A 106 -7.84 11.56 -8.99
N LYS A 107 -7.20 10.54 -9.58
CA LYS A 107 -6.44 10.69 -10.83
C LYS A 107 -6.99 9.87 -11.98
N THR A 108 -7.31 8.58 -11.74
CA THR A 108 -7.86 7.69 -12.78
C THR A 108 -9.31 8.06 -13.09
N PHE A 109 -10.13 8.13 -12.04
CA PHE A 109 -11.51 8.60 -12.12
C PHE A 109 -11.78 9.50 -10.92
N PRO A 110 -11.65 10.83 -11.07
CA PRO A 110 -11.92 11.76 -9.98
C PRO A 110 -13.38 11.67 -9.53
N VAL A 111 -13.61 11.01 -8.40
CA VAL A 111 -14.95 10.78 -7.89
C VAL A 111 -15.55 12.06 -7.30
N LYS A 112 -16.87 12.15 -7.35
CA LYS A 112 -17.64 13.27 -6.81
C LYS A 112 -18.73 12.78 -5.87
N SER A 113 -19.07 13.60 -4.89
CA SER A 113 -20.19 13.34 -3.99
C SER A 113 -21.48 13.01 -4.75
N GLY A 114 -22.24 12.05 -4.25
CA GLY A 114 -23.48 11.56 -4.85
C GLY A 114 -23.30 10.50 -5.95
N GLN A 115 -22.08 10.20 -6.37
CA GLN A 115 -21.85 9.10 -7.33
C GLN A 115 -21.97 7.73 -6.67
N THR A 116 -22.39 6.76 -7.47
CA THR A 116 -22.35 5.33 -7.11
C THR A 116 -21.15 4.68 -7.78
N ILE A 117 -20.34 3.97 -7.01
CA ILE A 117 -19.08 3.34 -7.46
C ILE A 117 -19.11 1.86 -7.13
N LEU A 118 -18.75 1.01 -8.09
CA LEU A 118 -18.48 -0.41 -7.88
C LEU A 118 -16.97 -0.62 -7.73
N PHE A 119 -16.58 -1.38 -6.69
CA PHE A 119 -15.19 -1.75 -6.46
C PHE A 119 -15.05 -3.26 -6.19
N HIS A 120 -14.20 -3.92 -6.96
CA HIS A 120 -13.94 -5.35 -6.80
C HIS A 120 -12.96 -5.63 -5.65
N ALA A 121 -13.07 -6.83 -5.06
CA ALA A 121 -12.25 -7.24 -3.91
C ALA A 121 -12.34 -6.27 -2.71
N ALA A 122 -13.56 -5.91 -2.35
CA ALA A 122 -13.89 -4.91 -1.32
C ALA A 122 -13.23 -5.18 0.05
N ALA A 123 -13.06 -6.44 0.44
CA ALA A 123 -12.40 -6.84 1.68
C ALA A 123 -10.87 -6.98 1.56
N GLY A 124 -10.30 -6.68 0.39
CA GLY A 124 -8.85 -6.68 0.17
C GLY A 124 -8.16 -5.44 0.74
N GLY A 125 -6.82 -5.44 0.75
CA GLY A 125 -6.05 -4.35 1.37
C GLY A 125 -6.31 -2.96 0.74
N VAL A 126 -6.46 -2.87 -0.58
CA VAL A 126 -6.87 -1.61 -1.24
C VAL A 126 -8.35 -1.35 -0.99
N GLY A 127 -9.20 -2.40 -1.10
CA GLY A 127 -10.66 -2.29 -0.96
C GLY A 127 -11.10 -1.70 0.37
N GLN A 128 -10.49 -2.10 1.46
CA GLN A 128 -10.81 -1.58 2.79
C GLN A 128 -10.53 -0.07 2.92
N ILE A 129 -9.41 0.40 2.40
CA ILE A 129 -9.08 1.84 2.38
C ILE A 129 -9.99 2.59 1.40
N PHE A 130 -10.24 1.99 0.22
CA PHE A 130 -11.07 2.58 -0.82
C PHE A 130 -12.50 2.83 -0.34
N GLY A 131 -13.12 1.85 0.31
CA GLY A 131 -14.49 1.98 0.81
C GLY A 131 -14.66 3.14 1.78
N GLN A 132 -13.78 3.20 2.79
CA GLN A 132 -13.77 4.29 3.78
C GLN A 132 -13.57 5.65 3.11
N TRP A 133 -12.60 5.76 2.21
CA TRP A 133 -12.26 7.02 1.55
C TRP A 133 -13.36 7.46 0.58
N ALA A 134 -13.87 6.58 -0.28
CA ALA A 134 -14.97 6.88 -1.19
C ALA A 134 -16.23 7.30 -0.41
N LYS A 135 -16.52 6.62 0.71
CA LYS A 135 -17.63 6.99 1.59
C LYS A 135 -17.45 8.38 2.18
N SER A 136 -16.26 8.75 2.62
CA SER A 136 -15.97 10.09 3.14
C SER A 136 -16.10 11.20 2.08
N LEU A 137 -15.95 10.86 0.80
CA LEU A 137 -16.19 11.76 -0.33
C LEU A 137 -17.67 11.87 -0.71
N GLY A 138 -18.57 11.19 0.00
CA GLY A 138 -20.01 11.24 -0.21
C GLY A 138 -20.52 10.32 -1.33
N CYS A 139 -19.77 9.27 -1.67
CA CYS A 139 -20.20 8.27 -2.64
C CYS A 139 -21.06 7.18 -2.02
N THR A 140 -21.92 6.56 -2.83
CA THR A 140 -22.51 5.26 -2.55
C THR A 140 -21.54 4.19 -3.06
N VAL A 141 -21.10 3.28 -2.20
CA VAL A 141 -20.04 2.32 -2.53
C VAL A 141 -20.60 0.90 -2.56
N ILE A 142 -20.47 0.27 -3.71
CA ILE A 142 -20.84 -1.14 -3.93
C ILE A 142 -19.56 -1.95 -4.03
N GLY A 143 -19.47 -3.05 -3.28
CA GLY A 143 -18.29 -3.90 -3.28
C GLY A 143 -18.61 -5.34 -3.70
N THR A 144 -17.62 -6.02 -4.30
CA THR A 144 -17.73 -7.46 -4.55
C THR A 144 -16.76 -8.23 -3.69
N VAL A 145 -17.18 -9.39 -3.22
CA VAL A 145 -16.38 -10.32 -2.39
C VAL A 145 -16.58 -11.75 -2.85
N GLY A 146 -15.66 -12.66 -2.49
CA GLY A 146 -15.70 -14.06 -2.86
C GLY A 146 -16.21 -15.00 -1.77
N SER A 147 -16.62 -14.49 -0.59
CA SER A 147 -17.20 -15.32 0.48
C SER A 147 -18.06 -14.48 1.42
N ASP A 148 -18.97 -15.13 2.16
CA ASP A 148 -19.85 -14.45 3.10
C ASP A 148 -19.09 -13.81 4.27
N GLU A 149 -18.03 -14.44 4.74
CA GLU A 149 -17.17 -13.91 5.80
C GLU A 149 -16.57 -12.54 5.45
N LYS A 150 -16.35 -12.29 4.17
CA LYS A 150 -15.81 -11.01 3.67
C LYS A 150 -16.86 -9.92 3.55
N ILE A 151 -18.14 -10.24 3.63
CA ILE A 151 -19.23 -9.25 3.57
C ILE A 151 -19.16 -8.31 4.77
N SER A 152 -18.98 -8.85 5.99
CA SER A 152 -18.87 -8.05 7.21
C SER A 152 -17.69 -7.10 7.14
N ILE A 153 -16.51 -7.59 6.71
CA ILE A 153 -15.30 -6.79 6.54
C ILE A 153 -15.54 -5.61 5.59
N ALA A 154 -16.16 -5.87 4.43
CA ALA A 154 -16.46 -4.80 3.48
C ALA A 154 -17.44 -3.76 4.06
N LYS A 155 -18.52 -4.20 4.69
CA LYS A 155 -19.50 -3.30 5.31
C LYS A 155 -18.89 -2.41 6.40
N GLU A 156 -18.04 -2.97 7.26
CA GLU A 156 -17.31 -2.24 8.29
C GLU A 156 -16.37 -1.17 7.71
N ASN A 157 -15.93 -1.37 6.47
CA ASN A 157 -15.05 -0.46 5.74
C ASN A 157 -15.80 0.44 4.74
N GLY A 158 -17.09 0.73 4.97
CA GLY A 158 -17.82 1.81 4.30
C GLY A 158 -18.55 1.42 3.01
N TYR A 159 -18.66 0.13 2.71
CA TYR A 159 -19.48 -0.32 1.58
C TYR A 159 -20.97 -0.36 1.95
N ASP A 160 -21.80 0.34 1.18
CA ASP A 160 -23.26 0.38 1.35
C ASP A 160 -23.91 -0.93 0.93
N HIS A 161 -23.42 -1.51 -0.18
CA HIS A 161 -23.87 -2.79 -0.71
C HIS A 161 -22.68 -3.70 -0.99
N VAL A 162 -22.83 -4.99 -0.70
CA VAL A 162 -21.78 -5.99 -0.91
C VAL A 162 -22.37 -7.21 -1.59
N ILE A 163 -21.82 -7.59 -2.73
CA ILE A 163 -22.23 -8.69 -3.57
C ILE A 163 -21.24 -9.84 -3.42
N ASN A 164 -21.72 -11.01 -3.04
CA ASN A 164 -20.92 -12.22 -3.09
C ASN A 164 -21.07 -12.87 -4.48
N TYR A 165 -20.08 -12.65 -5.34
CA TYR A 165 -20.10 -13.14 -6.73
C TYR A 165 -20.10 -14.66 -6.89
N ASN A 166 -19.94 -15.44 -5.82
CA ASN A 166 -20.14 -16.88 -5.86
C ASN A 166 -21.62 -17.29 -5.63
N LYS A 167 -22.49 -16.34 -5.27
CA LYS A 167 -23.91 -16.55 -4.98
C LYS A 167 -24.85 -15.67 -5.77
N GLU A 168 -24.36 -14.55 -6.24
CA GLU A 168 -25.12 -13.50 -6.92
C GLU A 168 -24.40 -13.10 -8.22
N ASP A 169 -25.18 -12.84 -9.26
CA ASP A 169 -24.68 -12.24 -10.52
C ASP A 169 -24.67 -10.72 -10.40
N PHE A 170 -23.70 -10.02 -11.05
CA PHE A 170 -23.53 -8.57 -10.99
C PHE A 170 -23.10 -7.96 -12.33
#